data_63cd7077ee3f7d4464bbbd3804147bb7
#
_entry.id   63cd7077ee3f7d4464bbbd3804147bb7
#
_cell.length_a   1.000
_cell.length_b   1.000
_cell.length_c   1.000
_cell.angle_alpha   90.00
_cell.angle_beta   90.00
_cell.angle_gamma   90.00
#
_symmetry.space_group_name_H-M   'P 1'
#
loop_
_entity.id
_entity.type
_entity.pdbx_description
1 polymer ?
#
loop_
_entity_poly.entity_id
_entity_poly.type
_entity_poly.pdbx_seq_one_letter_code
_entity_poly.pdbx_strand_id
1 'polypeptide(L)'
;LDEVGRGTSTFDGVSIARAVAEHICTSKKLGCKTLFATHYHELIELEKSMAGVKNYSIAVKKHGDSIRFLRKIVSGGVDESYGIDVAKLVGLPSKVVSRARELLAEMEAKNASVSVKADDLESGQISFDSVNRESALDMLERTNIDELTDSECRELLNDMMRIIK
;
A
#
# COMPACT_ATOMS: atom_id res chain seq x y z
N LEU A 1 18.28 4.30 -10.20
CA LEU A 1 17.14 3.41 -10.40
C LEU A 1 15.86 4.23 -10.41
N ASP A 2 14.95 3.92 -11.29
CA ASP A 2 13.72 4.66 -11.49
C ASP A 2 12.56 3.69 -11.67
N GLU A 3 11.50 3.88 -10.87
CA GLU A 3 10.25 3.10 -10.94
C GLU A 3 10.44 1.57 -10.92
N VAL A 4 11.35 1.05 -10.10
CA VAL A 4 11.55 -0.40 -9.92
C VAL A 4 10.25 -1.01 -9.37
N GLY A 5 9.79 -2.11 -9.98
CA GLY A 5 8.54 -2.78 -9.61
C GLY A 5 7.29 -2.24 -10.31
N ARG A 6 7.43 -1.24 -11.20
CA ARG A 6 6.31 -0.76 -12.00
C ARG A 6 5.91 -1.78 -13.07
N GLY A 7 4.59 -1.93 -13.31
CA GLY A 7 4.04 -2.80 -14.36
C GLY A 7 3.59 -4.18 -13.89
N THR A 8 3.60 -4.43 -12.59
CA THR A 8 2.99 -5.62 -11.95
C THR A 8 1.98 -5.20 -10.88
N SER A 9 1.46 -6.13 -10.08
CA SER A 9 0.57 -5.80 -8.96
C SER A 9 1.28 -4.92 -7.94
N THR A 10 0.52 -4.11 -7.20
CA THR A 10 1.09 -3.17 -6.23
C THR A 10 1.97 -3.89 -5.20
N PHE A 11 1.49 -4.99 -4.64
CA PHE A 11 2.25 -5.75 -3.62
C PHE A 11 3.53 -6.38 -4.17
N ASP A 12 3.49 -6.96 -5.38
CA ASP A 12 4.70 -7.49 -6.03
C ASP A 12 5.70 -6.37 -6.29
N GLY A 13 5.21 -5.24 -6.82
CA GLY A 13 6.05 -4.08 -7.14
C GLY A 13 6.75 -3.51 -5.92
N VAL A 14 6.03 -3.28 -4.82
CA VAL A 14 6.61 -2.82 -3.54
C VAL A 14 7.62 -3.81 -3.01
N SER A 15 7.29 -5.13 -3.03
CA SER A 15 8.18 -6.18 -2.52
C SER A 15 9.49 -6.24 -3.29
N ILE A 16 9.43 -6.17 -4.62
CA ILE A 16 10.62 -6.15 -5.48
C ILE A 16 11.45 -4.88 -5.22
N ALA A 17 10.80 -3.71 -5.20
CA ALA A 17 11.48 -2.44 -5.00
C ALA A 17 12.19 -2.39 -3.65
N ARG A 18 11.52 -2.85 -2.59
CA ARG A 18 12.08 -2.94 -1.25
C ARG A 18 13.27 -3.91 -1.18
N ALA A 19 13.11 -5.12 -1.71
CA ALA A 19 14.18 -6.12 -1.71
C ALA A 19 15.43 -5.63 -2.47
N VAL A 20 15.25 -4.92 -3.59
CA VAL A 20 16.35 -4.31 -4.33
C VAL A 20 17.03 -3.21 -3.51
N ALA A 21 16.28 -2.31 -2.88
CA ALA A 21 16.83 -1.25 -2.04
C ALA A 21 17.62 -1.82 -0.86
N GLU A 22 17.05 -2.79 -0.14
CA GLU A 22 17.71 -3.49 0.97
C GLU A 22 18.99 -4.20 0.52
N HIS A 23 18.96 -4.90 -0.62
CA HIS A 23 20.13 -5.56 -1.15
C HIS A 23 21.26 -4.59 -1.48
N ILE A 24 20.96 -3.46 -2.09
CA ILE A 24 21.94 -2.41 -2.40
C ILE A 24 22.61 -1.89 -1.12
N CYS A 25 21.81 -1.63 -0.08
CA CYS A 25 22.29 -1.08 1.18
C CYS A 25 23.14 -2.09 1.99
N THR A 26 22.78 -3.38 1.95
CA THR A 26 23.41 -4.41 2.79
C THR A 26 24.58 -5.13 2.11
N SER A 27 24.62 -5.13 0.80
CA SER A 27 25.64 -5.88 0.04
C SER A 27 27.01 -5.20 0.11
N LYS A 28 27.95 -5.83 0.80
CA LYS A 28 29.35 -5.41 0.87
C LYS A 28 30.05 -5.36 -0.48
N LYS A 29 29.52 -6.08 -1.49
CA LYS A 29 30.11 -6.16 -2.84
C LYS A 29 29.72 -4.96 -3.71
N LEU A 30 28.57 -4.35 -3.44
CA LEU A 30 28.06 -3.25 -4.28
C LEU A 30 28.68 -1.91 -3.92
N GLY A 31 28.69 -1.51 -2.66
CA GLY A 31 29.32 -0.29 -2.13
C GLY A 31 29.04 1.00 -2.92
N CYS A 32 27.95 1.05 -3.68
CA CYS A 32 27.65 2.12 -4.61
C CYS A 32 26.77 3.20 -3.98
N LYS A 33 26.94 4.44 -4.42
CA LYS A 33 25.99 5.52 -4.18
C LYS A 33 24.81 5.33 -5.12
N THR A 34 23.60 5.33 -4.59
CA THR A 34 22.38 5.02 -5.35
C THR A 34 21.37 6.13 -5.19
N LEU A 35 20.79 6.58 -6.31
CA LEU A 35 19.55 7.34 -6.33
C LEU A 35 18.43 6.37 -6.74
N PHE A 36 17.36 6.34 -5.93
CA PHE A 36 16.23 5.45 -6.11
C PHE A 36 14.95 6.29 -6.17
N ALA A 37 14.40 6.47 -7.37
CA ALA A 37 13.12 7.15 -7.56
C ALA A 37 11.99 6.13 -7.55
N THR A 38 10.96 6.40 -6.76
CA THR A 38 9.80 5.52 -6.60
C THR A 38 8.57 6.30 -6.19
N HIS A 39 7.41 5.73 -6.45
CA HIS A 39 6.11 6.19 -5.96
C HIS A 39 5.59 5.35 -4.79
N TYR A 40 6.37 4.37 -4.32
CA TYR A 40 5.98 3.53 -3.20
C TYR A 40 6.29 4.21 -1.86
N HIS A 41 5.24 4.67 -1.18
CA HIS A 41 5.34 5.36 0.12
C HIS A 41 5.90 4.44 1.22
N GLU A 42 5.66 3.14 1.11
CA GLU A 42 6.13 2.12 2.04
C GLU A 42 7.67 2.09 2.17
N LEU A 43 8.39 2.55 1.13
CA LEU A 43 9.84 2.63 1.17
C LEU A 43 10.38 3.77 2.03
N ILE A 44 9.55 4.73 2.42
CA ILE A 44 9.93 5.84 3.32
C ILE A 44 10.46 5.30 4.65
N GLU A 45 9.89 4.20 5.14
CA GLU A 45 10.29 3.57 6.40
C GLU A 45 11.73 3.03 6.38
N LEU A 46 12.33 2.81 5.21
CA LEU A 46 13.71 2.34 5.11
C LEU A 46 14.72 3.31 5.73
N GLU A 47 14.46 4.61 5.74
CA GLU A 47 15.32 5.59 6.42
C GLU A 47 15.42 5.34 7.92
N LYS A 48 14.34 4.85 8.55
CA LYS A 48 14.32 4.54 9.99
C LYS A 48 15.02 3.21 10.31
N SER A 49 14.91 2.25 9.41
CA SER A 49 15.38 0.87 9.63
C SER A 49 16.77 0.59 9.09
N MET A 50 17.29 1.41 8.17
CA MET A 50 18.53 1.14 7.46
C MET A 50 19.51 2.33 7.50
N ALA A 51 20.68 2.09 8.04
CA ALA A 51 21.76 3.08 8.02
C ALA A 51 22.21 3.38 6.59
N GLY A 52 22.35 4.69 6.26
CA GLY A 52 22.76 5.13 4.94
C GLY A 52 21.63 5.41 3.94
N VAL A 53 20.38 5.11 4.30
CA VAL A 53 19.20 5.52 3.53
C VAL A 53 18.77 6.92 3.95
N LYS A 54 18.42 7.76 2.98
CA LYS A 54 17.87 9.11 3.17
C LYS A 54 16.73 9.36 2.21
N ASN A 55 15.61 9.83 2.74
CA ASN A 55 14.45 10.21 1.96
C ASN A 55 14.52 11.66 1.49
N TYR A 56 14.13 11.85 0.26
CA TYR A 56 13.97 13.15 -0.35
C TYR A 56 12.67 13.18 -1.16
N SER A 57 12.08 14.36 -1.28
CA SER A 57 10.86 14.57 -2.05
C SER A 57 10.92 15.84 -2.86
N ILE A 58 10.04 15.97 -3.84
CA ILE A 58 9.85 17.20 -4.60
C ILE A 58 8.96 18.14 -3.81
N ALA A 59 9.44 19.35 -3.54
CA ALA A 59 8.66 20.34 -2.82
C ALA A 59 7.42 20.77 -3.62
N VAL A 60 6.26 20.71 -2.97
CA VAL A 60 4.97 21.11 -3.52
C VAL A 60 4.39 22.22 -2.66
N LYS A 61 3.81 23.23 -3.29
CA LYS A 61 3.07 24.30 -2.62
C LYS A 61 1.60 24.18 -2.98
N LYS A 62 0.77 23.99 -1.97
CA LYS A 62 -0.69 24.05 -2.08
C LYS A 62 -1.15 25.51 -1.94
N HIS A 63 -2.04 25.94 -2.80
CA HIS A 63 -2.71 27.24 -2.71
C HIS A 63 -4.19 27.05 -3.00
N GLY A 64 -4.99 26.94 -1.93
CA GLY A 64 -6.39 26.52 -2.05
C GLY A 64 -6.49 25.18 -2.78
N ASP A 65 -7.27 25.15 -3.83
CA ASP A 65 -7.58 23.96 -4.65
C ASP A 65 -6.55 23.68 -5.76
N SER A 66 -5.43 24.41 -5.78
CA SER A 66 -4.38 24.24 -6.78
C SER A 66 -3.06 23.83 -6.14
N ILE A 67 -2.28 23.03 -6.88
CA ILE A 67 -0.94 22.62 -6.49
C ILE A 67 0.09 23.19 -7.46
N ARG A 68 1.27 23.51 -6.95
CA ARG A 68 2.42 23.94 -7.74
C ARG A 68 3.66 23.17 -7.32
N PHE A 69 4.24 22.42 -8.25
CA PHE A 69 5.54 21.78 -8.06
C PHE A 69 6.66 22.82 -8.12
N LEU A 70 7.44 22.93 -7.05
CA LEU A 70 8.51 23.94 -6.96
C LEU A 70 9.79 23.50 -7.66
N ARG A 71 9.86 22.26 -8.14
CA ARG A 71 11.06 21.67 -8.79
C ARG A 71 12.32 21.77 -7.91
N LYS A 72 12.14 21.66 -6.61
CA LYS A 72 13.20 21.61 -5.61
C LYS A 72 13.12 20.31 -4.85
N ILE A 73 14.25 19.68 -4.64
CA ILE A 73 14.39 18.50 -3.79
C ILE A 73 14.56 18.97 -2.37
N VAL A 74 13.77 18.42 -1.46
CA VAL A 74 13.83 18.69 -0.02
C VAL A 74 14.02 17.39 0.74
N SER A 75 14.62 17.45 1.93
CA SER A 75 14.79 16.28 2.79
C SER A 75 13.46 15.84 3.35
N GLY A 76 13.28 14.53 3.47
CA GLY A 76 12.10 13.85 4.00
C GLY A 76 11.24 13.21 2.92
N GLY A 77 10.54 12.15 3.31
CA GLY A 77 9.49 11.52 2.51
C GLY A 77 8.20 12.33 2.57
N VAL A 78 7.31 12.11 1.62
CA VAL A 78 5.95 12.68 1.58
C VAL A 78 4.96 11.53 1.47
N ASP A 79 4.02 11.47 2.41
CA ASP A 79 2.95 10.47 2.43
C ASP A 79 1.74 10.88 1.55
N GLU A 80 1.71 12.12 1.11
CA GLU A 80 0.64 12.63 0.25
C GLU A 80 0.90 12.33 -1.22
N SER A 81 -0.08 11.74 -1.90
CA SER A 81 -0.10 11.64 -3.37
C SER A 81 -0.85 12.81 -3.98
N TYR A 82 -0.36 13.30 -5.13
CA TYR A 82 -0.96 14.43 -5.84
C TYR A 82 -1.58 14.03 -7.17
N GLY A 83 -1.79 12.73 -7.42
CA GLY A 83 -2.28 12.22 -8.70
C GLY A 83 -3.62 12.82 -9.12
N ILE A 84 -4.58 12.92 -8.20
CA ILE A 84 -5.90 13.49 -8.47
C ILE A 84 -5.81 15.02 -8.73
N ASP A 85 -4.93 15.71 -8.01
CA ASP A 85 -4.73 17.14 -8.21
C ASP A 85 -4.04 17.42 -9.55
N VAL A 86 -3.09 16.57 -9.95
CA VAL A 86 -2.48 16.62 -11.30
C VAL A 86 -3.52 16.33 -12.37
N ALA A 87 -4.39 15.33 -12.18
CA ALA A 87 -5.48 15.05 -13.10
C ALA A 87 -6.42 16.26 -13.31
N LYS A 88 -6.72 16.99 -12.22
CA LYS A 88 -7.46 18.26 -12.28
C LYS A 88 -6.71 19.33 -13.09
N LEU A 89 -5.39 19.47 -12.84
CA LEU A 89 -4.55 20.46 -13.54
C LEU A 89 -4.46 20.22 -15.04
N VAL A 90 -4.44 18.96 -15.49
CA VAL A 90 -4.41 18.62 -16.91
C VAL A 90 -5.78 18.64 -17.58
N GLY A 91 -6.83 19.03 -16.84
CA GLY A 91 -8.15 19.30 -17.39
C GLY A 91 -9.11 18.10 -17.43
N LEU A 92 -8.92 17.09 -16.57
CA LEU A 92 -9.94 16.05 -16.42
C LEU A 92 -11.28 16.69 -15.99
N PRO A 93 -12.43 16.16 -16.50
CA PRO A 93 -13.75 16.67 -16.11
C PRO A 93 -13.94 16.66 -14.59
N SER A 94 -14.52 17.72 -14.05
CA SER A 94 -14.73 17.88 -12.61
C SER A 94 -15.49 16.72 -11.96
N LYS A 95 -16.46 16.14 -12.65
CA LYS A 95 -17.20 14.93 -12.20
C LYS A 95 -16.27 13.73 -11.98
N VAL A 96 -15.29 13.52 -12.87
CA VAL A 96 -14.32 12.42 -12.77
C VAL A 96 -13.38 12.67 -11.58
N VAL A 97 -12.89 13.90 -11.44
CA VAL A 97 -12.01 14.29 -10.31
C VAL A 97 -12.73 14.13 -8.97
N SER A 98 -14.00 14.58 -8.87
CA SER A 98 -14.79 14.41 -7.65
C SER A 98 -14.98 12.92 -7.31
N ARG A 99 -15.35 12.10 -8.29
CA ARG A 99 -15.53 10.66 -8.06
C ARG A 99 -14.23 9.96 -7.67
N ALA A 100 -13.10 10.35 -8.26
CA ALA A 100 -11.79 9.81 -7.88
C ALA A 100 -11.44 10.12 -6.41
N ARG A 101 -11.76 11.33 -5.92
CA ARG A 101 -11.57 11.69 -4.51
C ARG A 101 -12.45 10.89 -3.56
N GLU A 102 -13.72 10.67 -3.92
CA GLU A 102 -14.62 9.81 -3.14
C GLU A 102 -14.07 8.37 -3.04
N LEU A 103 -13.67 7.80 -4.18
CA LEU A 103 -13.11 6.45 -4.21
C LEU A 103 -11.81 6.34 -3.40
N LEU A 104 -10.94 7.35 -3.47
CA LEU A 104 -9.72 7.38 -2.64
C LEU A 104 -10.06 7.36 -1.16
N ALA A 105 -10.99 8.23 -0.73
CA ALA A 105 -11.43 8.27 0.68
C ALA A 105 -12.07 6.94 1.14
N GLU A 106 -12.86 6.29 0.28
CA GLU A 106 -13.42 4.95 0.56
C GLU A 106 -12.32 3.89 0.75
N MET A 107 -11.27 3.92 -0.10
CA MET A 107 -10.14 2.98 0.00
C MET A 107 -9.30 3.23 1.25
N GLU A 108 -9.00 4.49 1.56
CA GLU A 108 -8.25 4.88 2.76
C GLU A 108 -9.00 4.50 4.04
N ALA A 109 -10.31 4.71 4.08
CA ALA A 109 -11.14 4.30 5.22
C ALA A 109 -11.14 2.78 5.44
N LYS A 110 -11.18 1.99 4.36
CA LYS A 110 -11.06 0.52 4.45
C LYS A 110 -9.69 0.10 4.98
N ASN A 111 -8.62 0.69 4.47
CA ASN A 111 -7.28 0.39 4.94
C ASN A 111 -7.07 0.79 6.41
N ALA A 112 -7.61 1.94 6.83
CA ALA A 112 -7.55 2.39 8.22
C ALA A 112 -8.32 1.44 9.17
N SER A 113 -9.46 0.89 8.76
CA SER A 113 -10.23 -0.07 9.57
C SER A 113 -9.52 -1.42 9.74
N VAL A 114 -8.71 -1.83 8.77
CA VAL A 114 -7.84 -3.01 8.86
C VAL A 114 -6.65 -2.74 9.80
N SER A 115 -6.07 -1.55 9.76
CA SER A 115 -4.93 -1.16 10.61
C SER A 115 -5.29 -1.06 12.10
N VAL A 116 -6.48 -0.56 12.46
CA VAL A 116 -6.90 -0.43 13.87
C VAL A 116 -7.12 -1.79 14.54
N LYS A 117 -7.46 -2.84 13.78
CA LYS A 117 -7.54 -4.21 14.31
C LYS A 117 -6.16 -4.88 14.49
N ALA A 118 -5.11 -4.32 13.90
CA ALA A 118 -3.75 -4.86 13.99
C ALA A 118 -2.95 -4.33 15.19
N ASP A 119 -3.33 -3.19 15.78
CA ASP A 119 -2.65 -2.61 16.96
C ASP A 119 -2.89 -3.41 18.27
N ASP A 120 -3.83 -4.36 18.29
CA ASP A 120 -4.03 -5.29 19.41
C ASP A 120 -3.15 -6.55 19.35
N LEU A 121 -2.31 -6.70 18.34
CA LEU A 121 -1.37 -7.81 18.20
C LEU A 121 0.06 -7.28 18.05
N GLU A 122 0.81 -7.30 19.14
CA GLU A 122 2.28 -7.12 19.13
C GLU A 122 2.93 -8.03 18.08
N SER A 123 3.26 -7.47 16.97
CA SER A 123 4.32 -7.81 16.00
C SER A 123 3.88 -7.45 14.58
N GLY A 124 4.49 -6.40 14.04
CA GLY A 124 4.24 -5.85 12.70
C GLY A 124 4.65 -6.79 11.58
N GLN A 125 3.87 -7.82 11.36
CA GLN A 125 3.93 -8.65 10.18
C GLN A 125 2.49 -8.92 9.75
N ILE A 126 2.01 -8.22 8.71
CA ILE A 126 0.78 -8.62 8.02
C ILE A 126 1.13 -9.95 7.36
N SER A 127 0.81 -11.03 8.06
CA SER A 127 0.95 -12.39 7.56
C SER A 127 -0.15 -12.60 6.51
N PHE A 128 0.17 -13.28 5.41
CA PHE A 128 -0.83 -13.83 4.49
C PHE A 128 -1.92 -14.61 5.23
N ASP A 129 -1.59 -15.20 6.38
CA ASP A 129 -2.51 -15.87 7.28
C ASP A 129 -3.62 -14.96 7.84
N SER A 130 -3.37 -13.66 8.04
CA SER A 130 -4.39 -12.74 8.56
C SER A 130 -5.43 -12.38 7.50
N VAL A 131 -5.01 -12.19 6.24
CA VAL A 131 -5.92 -11.92 5.11
C VAL A 131 -6.77 -13.14 4.80
N ASN A 132 -6.17 -14.33 4.85
CA ASN A 132 -6.85 -15.60 4.64
C ASN A 132 -7.87 -15.88 5.76
N ARG A 133 -7.52 -15.59 7.01
CA ARG A 133 -8.44 -15.73 8.16
C ARG A 133 -9.62 -14.77 8.08
N GLU A 134 -9.40 -13.53 7.67
CA GLU A 134 -10.47 -12.53 7.52
C GLU A 134 -11.45 -12.93 6.40
N SER A 135 -10.92 -13.45 5.29
CA SER A 135 -11.76 -14.00 4.21
C SER A 135 -12.61 -15.19 4.67
N ALA A 136 -12.05 -16.07 5.50
CA ALA A 136 -12.79 -17.20 6.06
C ALA A 136 -13.86 -16.76 7.09
N LEU A 137 -13.57 -15.72 7.88
CA LEU A 137 -14.53 -15.12 8.81
C LEU A 137 -15.68 -14.43 8.07
N ASP A 138 -15.40 -13.67 7.00
CA ASP A 138 -16.42 -13.02 6.18
C ASP A 138 -17.36 -14.05 5.50
N MET A 139 -16.82 -15.21 5.10
CA MET A 139 -17.64 -16.32 4.61
C MET A 139 -18.59 -16.86 5.70
N LEU A 140 -18.12 -16.99 6.94
CA LEU A 140 -18.95 -17.42 8.07
C LEU A 140 -20.03 -16.40 8.41
N GLU A 141 -19.69 -15.13 8.49
CA GLU A 141 -20.63 -14.06 8.84
C GLU A 141 -21.76 -13.90 7.81
N ARG A 142 -21.50 -14.21 6.54
CA ARG A 142 -22.48 -14.14 5.45
C ARG A 142 -23.31 -15.40 5.30
N THR A 143 -22.98 -16.47 6.00
CA THR A 143 -23.63 -17.77 5.85
C THR A 143 -24.65 -17.97 6.98
N ASN A 144 -25.90 -18.20 6.62
CA ASN A 144 -26.93 -18.60 7.57
C ASN A 144 -26.86 -20.12 7.78
N ILE A 145 -26.25 -20.54 8.89
CA ILE A 145 -25.97 -21.96 9.21
C ILE A 145 -27.26 -22.75 9.36
N ASP A 146 -28.36 -22.15 9.82
CA ASP A 146 -29.63 -22.80 10.03
C ASP A 146 -30.35 -23.22 8.72
N GLU A 147 -29.92 -22.70 7.59
CA GLU A 147 -30.44 -22.98 6.25
C GLU A 147 -29.62 -24.02 5.47
N LEU A 148 -28.44 -24.43 6.01
CA LEU A 148 -27.54 -25.36 5.34
C LEU A 148 -27.81 -26.79 5.68
N THR A 149 -27.68 -27.66 4.68
CA THR A 149 -27.65 -29.13 4.90
C THR A 149 -26.28 -29.56 5.42
N ASP A 150 -26.20 -30.75 6.04
CA ASP A 150 -24.95 -31.35 6.53
C ASP A 150 -23.85 -31.43 5.45
N SER A 151 -24.24 -31.64 4.19
CA SER A 151 -23.30 -31.68 3.06
C SER A 151 -22.73 -30.31 2.74
N GLU A 152 -23.55 -29.26 2.70
CA GLU A 152 -23.14 -27.88 2.45
C GLU A 152 -22.29 -27.34 3.59
N CYS A 153 -22.57 -27.67 4.84
CA CYS A 153 -21.72 -27.34 5.97
C CYS A 153 -20.31 -27.93 5.85
N ARG A 154 -20.20 -29.19 5.38
CA ARG A 154 -18.90 -29.83 5.16
C ARG A 154 -18.14 -29.21 4.01
N GLU A 155 -18.80 -28.79 2.95
CA GLU A 155 -18.21 -28.13 1.80
C GLU A 155 -17.68 -26.75 2.20
N LEU A 156 -18.48 -25.96 2.92
CA LEU A 156 -18.08 -24.67 3.50
C LEU A 156 -16.84 -24.79 4.39
N LEU A 157 -16.82 -25.77 5.30
CA LEU A 157 -15.66 -26.01 6.16
C LEU A 157 -14.40 -26.39 5.38
N ASN A 158 -14.54 -27.20 4.33
CA ASN A 158 -13.41 -27.55 3.46
C ASN A 158 -12.86 -26.36 2.70
N ASP A 159 -13.72 -25.48 2.21
CA ASP A 159 -13.31 -24.26 1.50
C ASP A 159 -12.61 -23.28 2.44
N MET A 160 -13.14 -23.10 3.66
CA MET A 160 -12.46 -22.31 4.69
C MET A 160 -11.09 -22.88 5.06
N MET A 161 -10.97 -24.20 5.19
CA MET A 161 -9.68 -24.85 5.46
C MET A 161 -8.68 -24.73 4.30
N ARG A 162 -9.14 -24.56 3.06
CA ARG A 162 -8.28 -24.27 1.90
C ARG A 162 -7.79 -22.83 1.87
N ILE A 163 -8.62 -21.91 2.35
CA ILE A 163 -8.28 -20.47 2.42
C ILE A 163 -7.28 -20.21 3.55
N ILE A 164 -7.41 -20.94 4.70
CA ILE A 164 -6.56 -20.74 5.88
C ILE A 164 -5.19 -21.45 5.76
N LYS A 165 -5.04 -22.43 4.86
CA LYS A 165 -3.77 -23.12 4.60
C LYS A 165 -2.89 -22.36 3.61
#